data_590287dad8d7bccb7577b5cb08656c2d
#
_entry.id   590287dad8d7bccb7577b5cb08656c2d
#
_cell.length_a   1.000
_cell.length_b   1.000
_cell.length_c   1.000
_cell.angle_alpha   90.00
_cell.angle_beta   90.00
_cell.angle_gamma   90.00
#
_symmetry.space_group_name_H-M   'P 1'
#
loop_
_entity.id
_entity.type
_entity.pdbx_description
1 polymer ?
#
loop_
_entity_poly.entity_id
_entity_poly.type
_entity_poly.pdbx_seq_one_letter_code
_entity_poly.pdbx_strand_id
1 'polypeptide(L)'
;MQDEVWTEVVAKDNANRALPDGESGALVYTHLRRRSQPMIRFYSGDESHMTYEPCNCGRTYPRLPMGVYGRLDDMLLIRGANVYPSQVQRSLLSVPGTGVEFKIVLERKGALDSAMVRVERDQAAKSDDLTEFDRELVKAIKRKLKNDTNINFEVEVLAPNSLERAISKANRVDDRRPRFRP
;
A
#
# COMPACT_ATOMS: atom_id res chain seq x y z
N MET A 1 -14.25 -1.99 21.06
CA MET A 1 -13.57 -0.68 20.83
C MET A 1 -14.44 0.36 20.16
N GLN A 2 -15.62 0.04 19.69
CA GLN A 2 -16.57 1.08 19.22
C GLN A 2 -17.04 2.02 20.33
N ASP A 3 -16.91 1.63 21.58
CA ASP A 3 -17.24 2.46 22.74
C ASP A 3 -16.26 3.61 22.97
N GLU A 4 -15.11 3.60 22.31
CA GLU A 4 -14.07 4.62 22.43
C GLU A 4 -13.94 5.48 21.15
N VAL A 5 -14.09 4.85 19.98
CA VAL A 5 -13.93 5.50 18.68
C VAL A 5 -15.03 5.06 17.73
N TRP A 6 -15.80 5.99 17.24
CA TRP A 6 -16.73 5.79 16.13
C TRP A 6 -15.98 5.95 14.82
N THR A 7 -16.09 4.94 13.95
CA THR A 7 -15.43 4.92 12.64
C THR A 7 -16.46 4.96 11.54
N GLU A 8 -16.29 5.88 10.60
CA GLU A 8 -17.09 6.01 9.39
C GLU A 8 -16.21 5.73 8.16
N VAL A 9 -16.80 5.17 7.10
CA VAL A 9 -16.20 5.12 5.76
C VAL A 9 -16.98 6.10 4.89
N VAL A 10 -16.27 7.09 4.34
CA VAL A 10 -16.88 8.17 3.56
C VAL A 10 -16.28 8.24 2.16
N ALA A 11 -16.99 8.89 1.25
CA ALA A 11 -16.48 9.10 -0.09
C ALA A 11 -15.18 9.92 -0.09
N LYS A 12 -14.26 9.56 -0.96
CA LYS A 12 -12.93 10.19 -1.06
C LYS A 12 -13.01 11.66 -1.47
N ASP A 13 -14.02 12.01 -2.25
CA ASP A 13 -14.31 13.35 -2.77
C ASP A 13 -15.24 14.17 -1.88
N ASN A 14 -15.95 13.53 -0.94
CA ASN A 14 -16.91 14.20 -0.07
C ASN A 14 -17.02 13.49 1.28
N ALA A 15 -16.36 14.04 2.28
CA ALA A 15 -16.35 13.50 3.65
C ALA A 15 -17.73 13.50 4.34
N ASN A 16 -18.74 14.19 3.79
CA ASN A 16 -20.10 14.17 4.32
C ASN A 16 -20.97 13.05 3.72
N ARG A 17 -20.47 12.34 2.72
CA ARG A 17 -21.20 11.23 2.10
C ARG A 17 -20.68 9.90 2.65
N ALA A 18 -21.44 9.30 3.57
CA ALA A 18 -21.15 7.95 4.06
C ALA A 18 -21.30 6.92 2.91
N LEU A 19 -20.47 5.91 2.92
CA LEU A 19 -20.52 4.82 1.95
C LEU A 19 -21.25 3.60 2.54
N PRO A 20 -21.94 2.83 1.68
CA PRO A 20 -22.57 1.59 2.09
C PRO A 20 -21.54 0.51 2.44
N ASP A 21 -22.04 -0.60 3.03
CA ASP A 21 -21.27 -1.77 3.38
C ASP A 21 -20.47 -2.32 2.18
N GLY A 22 -19.20 -2.63 2.42
CA GLY A 22 -18.30 -3.18 1.42
C GLY A 22 -17.66 -2.17 0.46
N GLU A 23 -18.13 -0.93 0.39
CA GLU A 23 -17.50 0.09 -0.46
C GLU A 23 -16.25 0.69 0.18
N SER A 24 -15.18 0.83 -0.62
CA SER A 24 -13.93 1.44 -0.17
C SER A 24 -13.99 2.96 -0.19
N GLY A 25 -13.55 3.57 0.89
CA GLY A 25 -13.52 5.02 1.04
C GLY A 25 -12.50 5.50 2.07
N ALA A 26 -12.56 6.79 2.38
CA ALA A 26 -11.73 7.40 3.40
C ALA A 26 -12.26 7.11 4.80
N LEU A 27 -11.35 6.88 5.73
CA LEU A 27 -11.69 6.67 7.13
C LEU A 27 -11.82 8.01 7.87
N VAL A 28 -12.92 8.12 8.62
CA VAL A 28 -13.21 9.24 9.50
C VAL A 28 -13.41 8.71 10.90
N TYR A 29 -12.78 9.32 11.89
CA TYR A 29 -12.80 8.89 13.28
C TYR A 29 -13.40 9.96 14.18
N THR A 30 -14.28 9.54 15.10
CA THR A 30 -14.81 10.39 16.18
C THR A 30 -14.52 9.73 17.52
N HIS A 31 -13.81 10.43 18.41
CA HIS A 31 -13.62 9.98 19.77
C HIS A 31 -14.88 10.16 20.59
N LEU A 32 -15.35 9.13 21.25
CA LEU A 32 -16.57 9.15 22.05
C LEU A 32 -16.33 9.52 23.53
N ARG A 33 -15.15 9.17 24.08
CA ARG A 33 -14.84 9.35 25.50
C ARG A 33 -13.60 10.17 25.79
N ARG A 34 -12.76 10.42 24.78
CA ARG A 34 -11.49 11.12 24.99
C ARG A 34 -11.73 12.58 25.30
N ARG A 35 -11.29 13.03 26.49
CA ARG A 35 -11.45 14.42 26.95
C ARG A 35 -10.28 15.32 26.57
N SER A 36 -9.07 14.77 26.46
CA SER A 36 -7.89 15.49 25.99
C SER A 36 -7.75 15.33 24.48
N GLN A 37 -7.70 16.43 23.75
CA GLN A 37 -7.62 16.46 22.28
C GLN A 37 -8.69 15.56 21.61
N PRO A 38 -9.98 15.84 21.84
CA PRO A 38 -11.04 15.06 21.20
C PRO A 38 -11.00 15.30 19.68
N MET A 39 -10.98 14.23 18.91
CA MET A 39 -11.15 14.29 17.47
C MET A 39 -12.62 14.04 17.15
N ILE A 40 -13.24 14.98 16.44
CA ILE A 40 -14.62 14.88 15.98
C ILE A 40 -14.58 14.88 14.46
N ARG A 41 -15.03 13.78 13.85
CA ARG A 41 -15.00 13.54 12.41
C ARG A 41 -13.63 13.84 11.78
N PHE A 42 -12.59 13.34 12.44
CA PHE A 42 -11.22 13.49 11.96
C PHE A 42 -11.01 12.66 10.69
N TYR A 43 -10.77 13.34 9.58
CA TYR A 43 -10.41 12.72 8.30
C TYR A 43 -8.95 12.29 8.35
N SER A 44 -8.70 10.98 8.44
CA SER A 44 -7.34 10.45 8.63
C SER A 44 -6.50 10.42 7.35
N GLY A 45 -7.14 10.44 6.19
CA GLY A 45 -6.50 10.19 4.91
C GLY A 45 -6.19 8.70 4.66
N ASP A 46 -6.60 7.81 5.56
CA ASP A 46 -6.47 6.37 5.37
C ASP A 46 -7.64 5.82 4.54
N GLU A 47 -7.39 4.77 3.76
CA GLU A 47 -8.44 4.09 2.98
C GLU A 47 -8.72 2.70 3.52
N SER A 48 -10.01 2.37 3.62
CA SER A 48 -10.50 1.04 3.92
C SER A 48 -11.94 0.86 3.45
N HIS A 49 -12.51 -0.33 3.69
CA HIS A 49 -13.95 -0.54 3.68
C HIS A 49 -14.42 -1.11 5.01
N MET A 50 -15.67 -0.91 5.33
CA MET A 50 -16.31 -1.49 6.50
C MET A 50 -17.23 -2.63 6.06
N THR A 51 -17.35 -3.68 6.89
CA THR A 51 -18.35 -4.72 6.68
C THR A 51 -19.10 -5.04 7.95
N TYR A 52 -20.38 -5.32 7.79
CA TYR A 52 -21.30 -5.79 8.84
C TYR A 52 -21.50 -7.30 8.80
N GLU A 53 -20.83 -8.00 7.88
CA GLU A 53 -20.88 -9.47 7.83
C GLU A 53 -20.42 -10.10 9.14
N PRO A 54 -21.08 -11.17 9.60
CA PRO A 54 -20.69 -11.88 10.80
C PRO A 54 -19.23 -12.30 10.75
N CYS A 55 -18.53 -12.14 11.88
CA CYS A 55 -17.16 -12.64 12.01
C CYS A 55 -17.17 -14.05 12.59
N ASN A 56 -16.35 -14.95 12.07
CA ASN A 56 -16.19 -16.31 12.58
C ASN A 56 -15.79 -16.37 14.08
N CYS A 57 -15.28 -15.27 14.64
CA CYS A 57 -14.97 -15.14 16.05
C CYS A 57 -16.18 -14.75 16.95
N GLY A 58 -17.38 -14.63 16.39
CA GLY A 58 -18.61 -14.27 17.08
C GLY A 58 -18.81 -12.77 17.35
N ARG A 59 -17.93 -11.90 16.86
CA ARG A 59 -18.12 -10.44 16.98
C ARG A 59 -19.27 -9.96 16.11
N THR A 60 -20.11 -9.09 16.66
CA THR A 60 -21.28 -8.50 16.01
C THR A 60 -21.06 -7.07 15.54
N TYR A 61 -19.95 -6.44 15.93
CA TYR A 61 -19.61 -5.09 15.52
C TYR A 61 -19.10 -5.03 14.08
N PRO A 62 -19.39 -3.94 13.33
CA PRO A 62 -18.79 -3.70 12.04
C PRO A 62 -17.27 -3.66 12.16
N ARG A 63 -16.58 -4.11 11.13
CA ARG A 63 -15.12 -4.28 11.12
C ARG A 63 -14.51 -3.80 9.82
N LEU A 64 -13.24 -3.47 9.89
CA LEU A 64 -12.39 -3.27 8.72
C LEU A 64 -11.66 -4.60 8.46
N PRO A 65 -12.14 -5.46 7.54
CA PRO A 65 -11.72 -6.87 7.45
C PRO A 65 -10.24 -7.05 7.14
N MET A 66 -9.65 -6.11 6.42
CA MET A 66 -8.22 -6.10 6.07
C MET A 66 -7.45 -4.95 6.73
N GLY A 67 -8.04 -4.26 7.70
CA GLY A 67 -7.47 -3.06 8.30
C GLY A 67 -7.41 -1.89 7.32
N VAL A 68 -6.37 -1.06 7.44
CA VAL A 68 -6.11 0.08 6.53
C VAL A 68 -5.38 -0.43 5.29
N TYR A 69 -5.89 -0.10 4.11
CA TYR A 69 -5.28 -0.47 2.83
C TYR A 69 -4.04 0.35 2.52
N GLY A 70 -4.11 1.65 2.79
CA GLY A 70 -3.06 2.62 2.57
C GLY A 70 -3.55 4.03 2.87
N ARG A 71 -2.71 5.01 2.60
CA ARG A 71 -3.07 6.42 2.70
C ARG A 71 -3.48 6.95 1.33
N LEU A 72 -4.51 7.76 1.30
CA LEU A 72 -5.00 8.39 0.06
C LEU A 72 -3.97 9.36 -0.55
N ASP A 73 -3.19 10.02 0.30
CA ASP A 73 -2.10 10.92 -0.10
C ASP A 73 -0.84 10.18 -0.60
N ASP A 74 -0.68 8.90 -0.24
CA ASP A 74 0.41 8.04 -0.73
C ASP A 74 0.04 7.29 -2.02
N MET A 75 -1.19 7.45 -2.51
CA MET A 75 -1.69 6.74 -3.69
C MET A 75 -0.96 7.19 -4.96
N LEU A 76 -0.45 6.23 -5.70
CA LEU A 76 0.21 6.41 -6.98
C LEU A 76 -0.76 6.07 -8.11
N LEU A 77 -1.04 7.03 -8.97
CA LEU A 77 -1.76 6.76 -10.22
C LEU A 77 -0.76 6.32 -11.27
N ILE A 78 -0.84 5.05 -11.69
CA ILE A 78 0.08 4.45 -12.67
C ILE A 78 -0.77 3.86 -13.81
N ARG A 79 -0.67 4.41 -15.01
CA ARG A 79 -1.43 3.95 -16.18
C ARG A 79 -2.93 3.77 -15.92
N GLY A 80 -3.53 4.70 -15.17
CA GLY A 80 -4.96 4.68 -14.82
C GLY A 80 -5.35 3.76 -13.66
N ALA A 81 -4.40 3.03 -13.06
CA ALA A 81 -4.65 2.23 -11.87
C ALA A 81 -4.11 2.89 -10.60
N ASN A 82 -4.86 2.79 -9.52
CA ASN A 82 -4.47 3.25 -8.20
C ASN A 82 -3.60 2.18 -7.53
N VAL A 83 -2.37 2.52 -7.18
CA VAL A 83 -1.41 1.65 -6.52
C VAL A 83 -0.94 2.29 -5.22
N TYR A 84 -0.96 1.53 -4.14
CA TYR A 84 -0.44 1.97 -2.85
C TYR A 84 0.95 1.37 -2.58
N PRO A 85 1.93 2.14 -2.11
CA PRO A 85 3.24 1.61 -1.72
C PRO A 85 3.15 0.48 -0.69
N SER A 86 2.16 0.54 0.22
CA SER A 86 1.87 -0.53 1.18
C SER A 86 1.40 -1.84 0.53
N GLN A 87 0.66 -1.75 -0.59
CA GLN A 87 0.25 -2.92 -1.38
C GLN A 87 1.47 -3.56 -2.05
N VAL A 88 2.34 -2.74 -2.67
CA VAL A 88 3.59 -3.21 -3.27
C VAL A 88 4.46 -3.88 -2.21
N GLN A 89 4.63 -3.27 -1.03
CA GLN A 89 5.38 -3.86 0.08
C GLN A 89 4.84 -5.23 0.48
N ARG A 90 3.54 -5.37 0.64
CA ARG A 90 2.88 -6.63 1.01
C ARG A 90 3.11 -7.70 -0.05
N SER A 91 3.02 -7.35 -1.31
CA SER A 91 3.29 -8.26 -2.43
C SER A 91 4.74 -8.75 -2.40
N LEU A 92 5.70 -7.84 -2.22
CA LEU A 92 7.13 -8.17 -2.14
C LEU A 92 7.42 -9.13 -0.98
N LEU A 93 6.95 -8.80 0.23
CA LEU A 93 7.18 -9.61 1.44
C LEU A 93 6.50 -11.00 1.38
N SER A 94 5.53 -11.20 0.49
CA SER A 94 4.91 -12.51 0.27
C SER A 94 5.71 -13.44 -0.65
N VAL A 95 6.76 -12.93 -1.31
CA VAL A 95 7.64 -13.72 -2.18
C VAL A 95 8.89 -14.11 -1.40
N PRO A 96 9.11 -15.42 -1.13
CA PRO A 96 10.30 -15.88 -0.41
C PRO A 96 11.59 -15.43 -1.09
N GLY A 97 12.59 -15.04 -0.31
CA GLY A 97 13.88 -14.54 -0.80
C GLY A 97 13.91 -13.03 -1.04
N THR A 98 12.80 -12.33 -0.86
CA THR A 98 12.72 -10.88 -0.97
C THR A 98 13.05 -10.21 0.37
N GLY A 99 13.95 -9.22 0.36
CA GLY A 99 14.30 -8.40 1.51
C GLY A 99 13.21 -7.36 1.84
N VAL A 100 13.41 -6.67 2.96
CA VAL A 100 12.43 -5.69 3.47
C VAL A 100 12.55 -4.31 2.83
N GLU A 101 13.73 -3.97 2.30
CA GLU A 101 13.98 -2.67 1.67
C GLU A 101 13.68 -2.70 0.18
N PHE A 102 12.91 -1.71 -0.25
CA PHE A 102 12.55 -1.54 -1.65
C PHE A 102 12.32 -0.07 -1.98
N LYS A 103 12.37 0.26 -3.28
CA LYS A 103 12.07 1.58 -3.82
C LYS A 103 11.22 1.44 -5.08
N ILE A 104 10.16 2.22 -5.16
CA ILE A 104 9.33 2.35 -6.36
C ILE A 104 9.85 3.56 -7.12
N VAL A 105 10.22 3.37 -8.38
CA VAL A 105 10.68 4.44 -9.27
C VAL A 105 9.64 4.61 -10.37
N LEU A 106 9.11 5.81 -10.51
CA LEU A 106 8.16 6.17 -11.54
C LEU A 106 8.81 7.16 -12.52
N GLU A 107 8.75 6.85 -13.78
CA GLU A 107 9.26 7.69 -14.86
C GLU A 107 8.21 7.80 -15.98
N ARG A 108 8.28 8.85 -16.76
CA ARG A 108 7.49 8.97 -17.98
C ARG A 108 8.38 8.75 -19.19
N LYS A 109 8.10 7.68 -19.95
CA LYS A 109 8.78 7.37 -21.20
C LYS A 109 7.81 7.63 -22.37
N GLY A 110 7.95 8.80 -22.99
CA GLY A 110 7.01 9.25 -24.02
C GLY A 110 5.62 9.50 -23.44
N ALA A 111 4.59 8.84 -23.97
CA ALA A 111 3.20 8.99 -23.55
C ALA A 111 2.83 8.09 -22.36
N LEU A 112 3.64 7.10 -21.99
CA LEU A 112 3.31 6.09 -20.98
C LEU A 112 4.19 6.22 -19.75
N ASP A 113 3.57 6.00 -18.58
CA ASP A 113 4.29 5.86 -17.32
C ASP A 113 5.04 4.53 -17.29
N SER A 114 6.31 4.56 -16.88
CA SER A 114 7.12 3.40 -16.54
C SER A 114 7.19 3.27 -15.02
N ALA A 115 6.94 2.07 -14.52
CA ALA A 115 7.01 1.77 -13.11
C ALA A 115 8.04 0.66 -12.87
N MET A 116 9.02 0.93 -12.01
CA MET A 116 10.06 -0.01 -11.63
C MET A 116 10.05 -0.21 -10.12
N VAL A 117 10.26 -1.43 -9.68
CA VAL A 117 10.53 -1.76 -8.28
C VAL A 117 11.97 -2.24 -8.15
N ARG A 118 12.75 -1.54 -7.35
CA ARG A 118 14.08 -1.96 -6.91
C ARG A 118 13.93 -2.56 -5.52
N VAL A 119 14.40 -3.78 -5.32
CA VAL A 119 14.23 -4.49 -4.05
C VAL A 119 15.50 -5.24 -3.70
N GLU A 120 15.86 -5.25 -2.42
CA GLU A 120 16.99 -6.06 -1.94
C GLU A 120 16.59 -7.54 -1.87
N ARG A 121 17.55 -8.42 -2.17
CA ARG A 121 17.46 -9.83 -1.83
C ARG A 121 17.55 -10.00 -0.31
N ASP A 122 16.85 -10.98 0.23
CA ASP A 122 16.98 -11.35 1.64
C ASP A 122 18.43 -11.80 1.94
N GLN A 123 19.00 -11.32 3.05
CA GLN A 123 20.33 -11.71 3.52
C GLN A 123 20.45 -13.20 3.83
N ALA A 124 19.35 -13.84 4.22
CA ALA A 124 19.29 -15.27 4.51
C ALA A 124 19.19 -16.13 3.25
N ALA A 125 18.99 -15.54 2.08
CA ALA A 125 18.92 -16.28 0.83
C ALA A 125 20.29 -16.92 0.49
N LYS A 126 20.33 -18.25 0.56
CA LYS A 126 21.50 -19.05 0.19
C LYS A 126 21.25 -19.68 -1.17
N SER A 127 22.15 -19.49 -2.10
CA SER A 127 22.16 -20.16 -3.39
C SER A 127 23.59 -20.31 -3.87
N ASP A 128 23.89 -21.44 -4.50
CA ASP A 128 25.20 -21.68 -5.15
C ASP A 128 25.36 -20.78 -6.38
N ASP A 129 24.24 -20.43 -7.05
CA ASP A 129 24.19 -19.47 -8.16
C ASP A 129 23.22 -18.33 -7.83
N LEU A 130 23.76 -17.22 -7.34
CA LEU A 130 22.98 -16.01 -7.03
C LEU A 130 22.38 -15.36 -8.27
N THR A 131 22.99 -15.51 -9.43
CA THR A 131 22.50 -14.91 -10.69
C THR A 131 21.23 -15.61 -11.14
N GLU A 132 21.18 -16.93 -11.10
CA GLU A 132 19.98 -17.68 -11.43
C GLU A 132 18.89 -17.48 -10.37
N PHE A 133 19.26 -17.44 -9.09
CA PHE A 133 18.33 -17.13 -7.99
C PHE A 133 17.67 -15.77 -8.21
N ASP A 134 18.42 -14.71 -8.48
CA ASP A 134 17.90 -13.36 -8.70
C ASP A 134 16.98 -13.33 -9.94
N ARG A 135 17.32 -14.08 -10.99
CA ARG A 135 16.50 -14.19 -12.19
C ARG A 135 15.13 -14.81 -11.92
N GLU A 136 15.08 -15.89 -11.14
CA GLU A 136 13.83 -16.52 -10.72
C GLU A 136 13.05 -15.64 -9.75
N LEU A 137 13.72 -14.96 -8.83
CA LEU A 137 13.11 -14.00 -7.90
C LEU A 137 12.43 -12.85 -8.65
N VAL A 138 13.09 -12.27 -9.67
CA VAL A 138 12.53 -11.25 -10.55
C VAL A 138 11.23 -11.74 -11.21
N LYS A 139 11.22 -12.97 -11.75
CA LYS A 139 10.02 -13.54 -12.37
C LYS A 139 8.88 -13.70 -11.37
N ALA A 140 9.18 -14.21 -10.18
CA ALA A 140 8.19 -14.41 -9.12
C ALA A 140 7.59 -13.08 -8.66
N ILE A 141 8.43 -12.06 -8.42
CA ILE A 141 8.00 -10.72 -8.01
C ILE A 141 7.15 -10.05 -9.11
N LYS A 142 7.58 -10.07 -10.38
CA LYS A 142 6.81 -9.52 -11.50
C LYS A 142 5.41 -10.12 -11.58
N ARG A 143 5.31 -11.45 -11.49
CA ARG A 143 4.03 -12.16 -11.48
C ARG A 143 3.15 -11.76 -10.29
N LYS A 144 3.72 -11.70 -9.09
CA LYS A 144 2.99 -11.33 -7.87
C LYS A 144 2.47 -9.91 -7.93
N LEU A 145 3.32 -8.95 -8.29
CA LEU A 145 2.92 -7.55 -8.44
C LEU A 145 1.83 -7.38 -9.50
N LYS A 146 1.95 -8.07 -10.65
CA LYS A 146 0.92 -8.02 -11.70
C LYS A 146 -0.43 -8.52 -11.20
N ASN A 147 -0.44 -9.64 -10.46
CA ASN A 147 -1.67 -10.20 -9.91
C ASN A 147 -2.32 -9.28 -8.86
N ASP A 148 -1.52 -8.67 -7.99
CA ASP A 148 -2.05 -7.88 -6.87
C ASP A 148 -2.43 -6.44 -7.26
N THR A 149 -1.71 -5.84 -8.23
CA THR A 149 -1.89 -4.42 -8.59
C THR A 149 -2.47 -4.20 -9.98
N ASN A 150 -2.56 -5.26 -10.79
CA ASN A 150 -2.88 -5.20 -12.23
C ASN A 150 -1.90 -4.35 -13.07
N ILE A 151 -0.73 -4.00 -12.54
CA ILE A 151 0.32 -3.22 -13.21
C ILE A 151 1.52 -4.11 -13.54
N ASN A 152 2.09 -3.92 -14.72
CA ASN A 152 3.38 -4.51 -15.09
C ASN A 152 4.50 -3.62 -14.58
N PHE A 153 5.18 -4.07 -13.53
CA PHE A 153 6.39 -3.43 -13.03
C PHE A 153 7.63 -4.02 -13.68
N GLU A 154 8.60 -3.17 -13.98
CA GLU A 154 9.98 -3.62 -14.09
C GLU A 154 10.51 -3.91 -12.68
N VAL A 155 11.35 -4.95 -12.56
CA VAL A 155 11.90 -5.37 -11.26
C VAL A 155 13.39 -5.52 -11.37
N GLU A 156 14.10 -4.91 -10.44
CA GLU A 156 15.56 -5.02 -10.25
C GLU A 156 15.81 -5.56 -8.84
N VAL A 157 16.45 -6.74 -8.76
CA VAL A 157 16.90 -7.32 -7.49
C VAL A 157 18.32 -6.86 -7.21
N LEU A 158 18.55 -6.34 -6.02
CA LEU A 158 19.82 -5.79 -5.56
C LEU A 158 20.41 -6.67 -4.45
N ALA A 159 21.73 -6.57 -4.28
CA ALA A 159 22.40 -7.18 -3.14
C ALA A 159 21.85 -6.61 -1.81
N PRO A 160 21.88 -7.37 -0.71
CA PRO A 160 21.52 -6.87 0.60
C PRO A 160 22.32 -5.60 0.99
N ASN A 161 21.67 -4.64 1.65
CA ASN A 161 22.23 -3.35 2.07
C ASN A 161 22.66 -2.41 0.92
N SER A 162 22.09 -2.56 -0.27
CA SER A 162 22.34 -1.68 -1.43
C SER A 162 21.45 -0.45 -1.45
N LEU A 163 20.30 -0.48 -0.75
CA LEU A 163 19.38 0.64 -0.64
C LEU A 163 19.58 1.39 0.68
N GLU A 164 19.41 2.70 0.63
CA GLU A 164 19.34 3.47 1.86
C GLU A 164 18.15 3.02 2.70
N ARG A 165 18.37 2.85 4.01
CA ARG A 165 17.31 2.51 4.94
C ARG A 165 16.26 3.61 4.97
N ALA A 166 15.04 3.27 4.61
CA ALA A 166 13.94 4.21 4.61
C ALA A 166 13.57 4.60 6.05
N ILE A 167 13.97 5.79 6.48
CA ILE A 167 13.61 6.36 7.80
C ILE A 167 12.09 6.63 7.85
N SER A 168 11.46 6.89 6.70
CA SER A 168 10.01 7.09 6.58
C SER A 168 9.47 6.41 5.33
N LYS A 169 8.15 6.10 5.33
CA LYS A 169 7.46 5.53 4.14
C LYS A 169 7.57 6.43 2.90
N ALA A 170 7.68 7.75 3.10
CA ALA A 170 7.81 8.73 2.01
C ALA A 170 9.08 8.52 1.17
N ASN A 171 10.14 7.95 1.75
CA ASN A 171 11.40 7.70 1.04
C ASN A 171 11.37 6.46 0.12
N ARG A 172 10.25 5.70 0.10
CA ARG A 172 10.11 4.49 -0.73
C ARG A 172 9.62 4.76 -2.15
N VAL A 173 9.23 5.99 -2.45
CA VAL A 173 8.77 6.39 -3.79
C VAL A 173 9.66 7.48 -4.35
N ASP A 174 10.19 7.24 -5.54
CA ASP A 174 10.95 8.19 -6.35
C ASP A 174 10.13 8.48 -7.62
N ASP A 175 9.26 9.50 -7.55
CA ASP A 175 8.43 9.89 -8.66
C ASP A 175 9.12 11.00 -9.47
N ARG A 176 9.74 10.60 -10.58
CA ARG A 176 10.48 11.47 -11.51
C ARG A 176 9.60 11.97 -12.66
N ARG A 177 8.31 11.69 -12.64
CA ARG A 177 7.41 12.16 -13.68
C ARG A 177 7.28 13.67 -13.63
N PRO A 178 7.18 14.35 -14.78
CA PRO A 178 6.92 15.80 -14.80
C PRO A 178 5.60 16.05 -14.05
N ARG A 179 5.65 16.86 -13.00
CA ARG A 179 4.44 17.31 -12.32
C ARG A 179 3.73 18.28 -13.25
N PHE A 180 2.60 17.87 -13.80
CA PHE A 180 1.68 18.82 -14.43
C PHE A 180 1.17 19.71 -13.28
N ARG A 181 1.69 20.93 -13.18
CA ARG A 181 0.99 22.00 -12.47
C ARG A 181 -0.03 22.57 -13.44
N PRO A 182 -1.34 22.53 -13.14
CA PRO A 182 -2.33 23.24 -13.91
C PRO A 182 -2.10 24.76 -13.85
#